data_300932ce09e7c5117c81b645d182f774
#
_entry.id   300932ce09e7c5117c81b645d182f774
#
_cell.length_a   1.000
_cell.length_b   1.000
_cell.length_c   1.000
_cell.angle_alpha   90.00
_cell.angle_beta   90.00
_cell.angle_gamma   90.00
#
_symmetry.space_group_name_H-M   'P 1'
#
loop_
_entity.id
_entity.type
_entity.pdbx_description
1 polymer ?
#
loop_
_entity_poly.entity_id
_entity_poly.type
_entity_poly.pdbx_seq_one_letter_code
_entity_poly.pdbx_strand_id
1 'polypeptide(L)'
;MSELTGPYTYSSALGDNQCLAGTFRADLETGKISWSDDMFRLHGYRRGEVVPTLELLYSHKHPEDRPRCEEIVAQVVRTGGYFCMYHRIIDAQGRTRRVLTSGDAIEMGGKVTALEGVMVDLTSTLQRETEQTARDAVIGATSTRTVIDQARGILMGQLGMGSEDAFQMLVSTSSHRNVKLVVVAAELVQLANAAGSRQYLDAAVKAIEMDGRGTAAPRKRAV
;
A
#
# COMPACT_ATOMS: atom_id res chain seq x y z
N MET A 1 -26.64 19.32 23.81
CA MET A 1 -26.34 19.28 22.34
C MET A 1 -25.23 20.27 22.11
N SER A 2 -24.01 19.80 21.96
CA SER A 2 -22.82 20.63 21.79
C SER A 2 -22.66 20.90 20.29
N GLU A 3 -22.82 22.14 19.89
CA GLU A 3 -22.54 22.59 18.52
C GLU A 3 -21.04 22.40 18.24
N LEU A 4 -20.72 21.53 17.32
CA LEU A 4 -19.37 21.39 16.77
C LEU A 4 -19.12 22.55 15.78
N THR A 5 -18.89 23.76 16.32
CA THR A 5 -18.51 24.94 15.58
C THR A 5 -16.99 25.09 15.54
N GLY A 6 -16.35 24.38 14.61
CA GLY A 6 -14.95 24.59 14.27
C GLY A 6 -14.62 23.92 12.93
N PRO A 7 -13.77 24.52 12.09
CA PRO A 7 -13.33 23.86 10.89
C PRO A 7 -12.48 22.65 11.29
N TYR A 8 -13.04 21.45 11.17
CA TYR A 8 -12.24 20.24 11.23
C TYR A 8 -11.29 20.22 10.04
N THR A 9 -10.05 20.59 10.27
CA THR A 9 -8.99 20.38 9.31
C THR A 9 -8.55 18.91 9.42
N TYR A 10 -9.03 18.07 8.53
CA TYR A 10 -8.58 16.68 8.38
C TYR A 10 -7.08 16.57 8.04
N SER A 11 -6.43 17.67 7.76
CA SER A 11 -5.00 17.77 7.46
C SER A 11 -4.08 17.28 8.57
N SER A 12 -4.50 17.36 9.85
CA SER A 12 -3.65 16.96 10.97
C SER A 12 -3.61 15.44 11.23
N ALA A 13 -4.65 14.71 10.83
CA ALA A 13 -4.73 13.27 11.04
C ALA A 13 -4.02 12.45 9.95
N LEU A 14 -3.84 13.01 8.75
CA LEU A 14 -3.21 12.35 7.60
C LEU A 14 -1.81 12.89 7.26
N GLY A 15 -1.26 13.75 8.10
CA GLY A 15 0.17 14.09 8.11
C GLY A 15 0.67 15.03 7.03
N ASP A 16 -0.20 15.68 6.22
CA ASP A 16 0.24 16.72 5.30
C ASP A 16 -0.93 17.52 4.69
N ASN A 17 -0.68 18.78 4.33
CA ASN A 17 -1.63 19.74 3.71
C ASN A 17 -2.20 19.32 2.33
N GLN A 18 -2.11 18.05 1.95
CA GLN A 18 -2.47 17.56 0.61
C GLN A 18 -3.72 16.68 0.56
N CYS A 19 -4.36 16.38 1.70
CA CYS A 19 -5.62 15.66 1.69
C CYS A 19 -6.77 16.63 1.48
N LEU A 20 -7.33 16.66 0.27
CA LEU A 20 -8.48 17.48 -0.06
C LEU A 20 -9.77 16.74 0.30
N ALA A 21 -10.60 17.36 1.16
CA ALA A 21 -11.90 16.80 1.55
C ALA A 21 -12.99 17.85 1.31
N GLY A 22 -13.94 17.50 0.44
CA GLY A 22 -15.07 18.37 0.10
C GLY A 22 -16.39 17.81 0.57
N THR A 23 -17.31 18.66 1.01
CA THR A 23 -18.66 18.27 1.38
C THR A 23 -19.66 18.61 0.29
N PHE A 24 -20.73 17.82 0.22
CA PHE A 24 -21.84 18.03 -0.71
C PHE A 24 -23.18 17.75 -0.04
N ARG A 25 -24.22 18.40 -0.57
CA ARG A 25 -25.63 18.08 -0.29
C ARG A 25 -26.39 18.11 -1.60
N ALA A 26 -27.12 17.05 -1.87
CA ALA A 26 -28.01 16.92 -3.02
C ALA A 26 -29.47 16.89 -2.51
N ASP A 27 -30.24 17.90 -2.80
CA ASP A 27 -31.66 17.98 -2.50
C ASP A 27 -32.42 17.28 -3.64
N LEU A 28 -33.14 16.22 -3.31
CA LEU A 28 -33.80 15.37 -4.29
C LEU A 28 -35.17 15.93 -4.75
N GLU A 29 -35.76 16.86 -3.99
CA GLU A 29 -37.03 17.48 -4.33
C GLU A 29 -36.84 18.63 -5.33
N THR A 30 -35.81 19.45 -5.09
CA THR A 30 -35.51 20.61 -5.93
C THR A 30 -34.45 20.31 -7.01
N GLY A 31 -33.74 19.18 -6.91
CA GLY A 31 -32.62 18.84 -7.79
C GLY A 31 -31.38 19.69 -7.55
N LYS A 32 -31.37 20.53 -6.51
CA LYS A 32 -30.27 21.43 -6.20
C LYS A 32 -29.12 20.69 -5.54
N ILE A 33 -27.90 20.87 -6.05
CA ILE A 33 -26.69 20.35 -5.44
C ILE A 33 -25.85 21.52 -4.92
N SER A 34 -25.37 21.38 -3.70
CA SER A 34 -24.46 22.34 -3.05
C SER A 34 -23.12 21.68 -2.80
N TRP A 35 -22.04 22.37 -3.13
CA TRP A 35 -20.65 21.94 -2.94
C TRP A 35 -19.91 22.93 -2.05
N SER A 36 -19.05 22.42 -1.17
CA SER A 36 -18.03 23.22 -0.50
C SER A 36 -16.95 23.68 -1.49
N ASP A 37 -16.14 24.66 -1.10
CA ASP A 37 -15.03 25.14 -1.93
C ASP A 37 -14.03 24.03 -2.26
N ASP A 38 -13.78 23.12 -1.32
CA ASP A 38 -12.89 21.98 -1.53
C ASP A 38 -13.51 20.93 -2.47
N MET A 39 -14.83 20.78 -2.49
CA MET A 39 -15.51 19.93 -3.46
C MET A 39 -15.34 20.44 -4.90
N PHE A 40 -15.42 21.79 -5.11
CA PHE A 40 -15.08 22.39 -6.40
C PHE A 40 -13.61 22.11 -6.79
N ARG A 41 -12.66 22.33 -5.87
CA ARG A 41 -11.23 22.09 -6.10
C ARG A 41 -10.94 20.61 -6.43
N LEU A 42 -11.63 19.69 -5.77
CA LEU A 42 -11.50 18.26 -5.98
C LEU A 42 -11.90 17.85 -7.40
N HIS A 43 -12.94 18.50 -7.96
CA HIS A 43 -13.36 18.32 -9.34
C HIS A 43 -12.59 19.19 -10.34
N GLY A 44 -11.65 20.02 -9.87
CA GLY A 44 -10.79 20.86 -10.71
C GLY A 44 -11.39 22.19 -11.10
N TYR A 45 -12.36 22.68 -10.32
CA TYR A 45 -13.02 23.97 -10.54
C TYR A 45 -12.71 24.98 -9.43
N ARG A 46 -12.89 26.25 -9.74
CA ARG A 46 -13.06 27.30 -8.75
C ARG A 46 -14.55 27.47 -8.46
N ARG A 47 -14.86 27.92 -7.25
CA ARG A 47 -16.23 28.25 -6.89
C ARG A 47 -16.84 29.27 -7.88
N GLY A 48 -18.00 28.94 -8.44
CA GLY A 48 -18.73 29.76 -9.41
C GLY A 48 -18.38 29.52 -10.88
N GLU A 49 -17.37 28.69 -11.20
CA GLU A 49 -17.07 28.31 -12.59
C GLU A 49 -18.14 27.37 -13.18
N VAL A 50 -18.77 26.55 -12.34
CA VAL A 50 -19.83 25.64 -12.74
C VAL A 50 -20.96 25.67 -11.71
N VAL A 51 -22.16 25.28 -12.15
CA VAL A 51 -23.28 25.01 -11.27
C VAL A 51 -23.30 23.50 -11.00
N PRO A 52 -23.16 23.05 -9.74
CA PRO A 52 -23.22 21.63 -9.42
C PRO A 52 -24.58 21.04 -9.79
N THR A 53 -24.56 20.00 -10.60
CA THR A 53 -25.72 19.19 -10.98
C THR A 53 -25.38 17.71 -10.82
N LEU A 54 -26.39 16.87 -10.78
CA LEU A 54 -26.20 15.43 -10.74
C LEU A 54 -25.50 14.93 -12.01
N GLU A 55 -25.84 15.50 -13.15
CA GLU A 55 -25.22 15.18 -14.43
C GLU A 55 -23.72 15.54 -14.43
N LEU A 56 -23.36 16.75 -13.95
CA LEU A 56 -21.96 17.15 -13.78
C LEU A 56 -21.23 16.17 -12.84
N LEU A 57 -21.84 15.82 -11.71
CA LEU A 57 -21.24 14.89 -10.76
C LEU A 57 -20.94 13.52 -11.41
N TYR A 58 -21.88 13.00 -12.20
CA TYR A 58 -21.69 11.73 -12.89
C TYR A 58 -20.75 11.82 -14.09
N SER A 59 -20.67 12.95 -14.77
CA SER A 59 -19.71 13.14 -15.87
C SER A 59 -18.24 13.04 -15.42
N HIS A 60 -17.97 13.39 -14.16
CA HIS A 60 -16.66 13.25 -13.56
C HIS A 60 -16.33 11.84 -13.07
N LYS A 61 -17.30 10.92 -12.96
CA LYS A 61 -17.00 9.54 -12.57
C LYS A 61 -16.19 8.84 -13.65
N HIS A 62 -15.16 8.09 -13.23
CA HIS A 62 -14.44 7.24 -14.19
C HIS A 62 -15.43 6.28 -14.89
N PRO A 63 -15.33 6.10 -16.22
CA PRO A 63 -16.32 5.31 -16.97
C PRO A 63 -16.58 3.90 -16.41
N GLU A 64 -15.52 3.23 -15.96
CA GLU A 64 -15.66 1.89 -15.37
C GLU A 64 -16.35 1.87 -13.99
N ASP A 65 -16.24 2.96 -13.22
CA ASP A 65 -16.77 3.03 -11.85
C ASP A 65 -18.19 3.63 -11.82
N ARG A 66 -18.55 4.37 -12.86
CA ARG A 66 -19.82 5.11 -12.95
C ARG A 66 -21.05 4.23 -12.73
N PRO A 67 -21.21 3.06 -13.40
CA PRO A 67 -22.41 2.24 -13.22
C PRO A 67 -22.61 1.78 -11.78
N ARG A 68 -21.53 1.42 -11.11
CA ARG A 68 -21.58 0.99 -9.71
C ARG A 68 -21.91 2.14 -8.76
N CYS A 69 -21.39 3.33 -9.02
CA CYS A 69 -21.73 4.53 -8.24
C CYS A 69 -23.22 4.89 -8.39
N GLU A 70 -23.75 4.84 -9.61
CA GLU A 70 -25.18 5.10 -9.89
C GLU A 70 -26.08 4.09 -9.18
N GLU A 71 -25.72 2.81 -9.19
CA GLU A 71 -26.45 1.76 -8.49
C GLU A 71 -26.54 2.00 -6.98
N ILE A 72 -25.39 2.32 -6.33
CA ILE A 72 -25.31 2.60 -4.89
C ILE A 72 -26.18 3.81 -4.54
N VAL A 73 -26.08 4.91 -5.28
CA VAL A 73 -26.91 6.11 -5.04
C VAL A 73 -28.38 5.80 -5.22
N ALA A 74 -28.77 5.09 -6.29
CA ALA A 74 -30.15 4.71 -6.54
C ALA A 74 -30.72 3.80 -5.42
N GLN A 75 -29.90 2.91 -4.86
CA GLN A 75 -30.30 2.09 -3.73
C GLN A 75 -30.55 2.95 -2.50
N VAL A 76 -29.63 3.84 -2.13
CA VAL A 76 -29.74 4.71 -0.93
C VAL A 76 -30.95 5.65 -1.06
N VAL A 77 -31.22 6.18 -2.24
CA VAL A 77 -32.43 7.00 -2.49
C VAL A 77 -33.71 6.21 -2.23
N ARG A 78 -33.73 4.91 -2.53
CA ARG A 78 -34.91 4.06 -2.29
C ARG A 78 -35.06 3.61 -0.86
N THR A 79 -33.94 3.25 -0.19
CA THR A 79 -33.96 2.54 1.11
C THR A 79 -33.55 3.41 2.29
N GLY A 80 -33.05 4.62 2.03
CA GLY A 80 -32.39 5.43 3.07
C GLY A 80 -31.06 4.88 3.52
N GLY A 81 -30.56 5.42 4.63
CA GLY A 81 -29.38 4.97 5.33
C GLY A 81 -28.08 5.55 4.79
N TYR A 82 -27.00 4.91 5.19
CA TYR A 82 -25.63 5.31 4.95
C TYR A 82 -25.05 4.70 3.66
N PHE A 83 -24.15 5.42 3.00
CA PHE A 83 -23.36 4.89 1.89
C PHE A 83 -21.88 5.25 2.04
N CYS A 84 -21.05 4.36 1.54
CA CYS A 84 -19.62 4.57 1.41
C CYS A 84 -19.11 3.89 0.14
N MET A 85 -18.39 4.64 -0.70
CA MET A 85 -17.88 4.12 -1.95
C MET A 85 -16.45 4.66 -2.22
N TYR A 86 -15.54 3.74 -2.54
CA TYR A 86 -14.25 4.06 -3.10
C TYR A 86 -14.34 3.99 -4.62
N HIS A 87 -13.96 5.06 -5.31
CA HIS A 87 -14.05 5.12 -6.77
C HIS A 87 -13.06 6.15 -7.34
N ARG A 88 -12.95 6.18 -8.65
CA ARG A 88 -12.14 7.17 -9.38
C ARG A 88 -13.03 8.27 -9.94
N ILE A 89 -12.50 9.48 -9.96
CA ILE A 89 -13.04 10.59 -10.73
C ILE A 89 -11.98 11.11 -11.70
N ILE A 90 -12.44 11.75 -12.78
CA ILE A 90 -11.59 12.50 -13.72
C ILE A 90 -11.92 13.97 -13.53
N ASP A 91 -10.96 14.77 -13.05
CA ASP A 91 -11.17 16.19 -12.80
C ASP A 91 -11.22 17.00 -14.12
N ALA A 92 -11.58 18.28 -14.05
CA ALA A 92 -11.71 19.15 -15.21
C ALA A 92 -10.39 19.35 -15.99
N GLN A 93 -9.25 18.97 -15.43
CA GLN A 93 -7.94 18.97 -16.08
C GLN A 93 -7.57 17.60 -16.66
N GLY A 94 -8.48 16.61 -16.63
CA GLY A 94 -8.25 15.26 -17.12
C GLY A 94 -7.43 14.37 -16.19
N ARG A 95 -7.17 14.78 -14.95
CA ARG A 95 -6.40 13.99 -13.98
C ARG A 95 -7.31 13.00 -13.28
N THR A 96 -6.90 11.75 -13.22
CA THR A 96 -7.61 10.73 -12.44
C THR A 96 -7.27 10.86 -10.96
N ARG A 97 -8.30 11.03 -10.13
CA ARG A 97 -8.20 11.03 -8.67
C ARG A 97 -8.88 9.79 -8.10
N ARG A 98 -8.33 9.27 -7.02
CA ARG A 98 -8.90 8.17 -6.23
C ARG A 98 -9.56 8.76 -5.00
N VAL A 99 -10.86 8.58 -4.87
CA VAL A 99 -11.65 9.24 -3.84
C VAL A 99 -12.46 8.24 -3.02
N LEU A 100 -12.62 8.55 -1.74
CA LEU A 100 -13.60 7.91 -0.86
C LEU A 100 -14.75 8.88 -0.68
N THR A 101 -15.96 8.47 -1.06
CA THR A 101 -17.19 9.24 -0.81
C THR A 101 -18.02 8.51 0.24
N SER A 102 -18.43 9.25 1.26
CA SER A 102 -19.23 8.73 2.37
C SER A 102 -20.33 9.72 2.70
N GLY A 103 -21.52 9.24 3.01
CA GLY A 103 -22.64 10.11 3.33
C GLY A 103 -23.88 9.36 3.80
N ASP A 104 -24.88 10.14 4.12
CA ASP A 104 -26.16 9.70 4.64
C ASP A 104 -27.33 10.21 3.79
N ALA A 105 -28.41 9.43 3.79
CA ALA A 105 -29.70 9.87 3.31
C ALA A 105 -30.44 10.64 4.40
N ILE A 106 -30.94 11.81 4.06
CA ILE A 106 -31.81 12.60 4.92
C ILE A 106 -33.27 12.24 4.63
N GLU A 107 -33.96 11.75 5.64
CA GLU A 107 -35.35 11.32 5.51
C GLU A 107 -36.29 12.32 6.18
N MET A 108 -37.40 12.62 5.52
CA MET A 108 -38.51 13.37 6.06
C MET A 108 -39.82 12.67 5.68
N GLY A 109 -40.68 12.39 6.68
CA GLY A 109 -41.95 11.72 6.45
C GLY A 109 -41.86 10.32 5.82
N GLY A 110 -40.76 9.58 6.11
CA GLY A 110 -40.50 8.24 5.58
C GLY A 110 -40.04 8.21 4.10
N LYS A 111 -39.61 9.36 3.58
CA LYS A 111 -39.06 9.49 2.23
C LYS A 111 -37.68 10.15 2.30
N VAL A 112 -36.74 9.66 1.52
CA VAL A 112 -35.43 10.31 1.36
C VAL A 112 -35.62 11.60 0.57
N THR A 113 -35.25 12.74 1.17
CA THR A 113 -35.42 14.09 0.59
C THR A 113 -34.07 14.69 0.18
N ALA A 114 -32.98 14.26 0.77
CA ALA A 114 -31.64 14.70 0.39
C ALA A 114 -30.58 13.64 0.66
N LEU A 115 -29.44 13.78 -0.01
CA LEU A 115 -28.20 13.08 0.32
C LEU A 115 -27.17 14.11 0.73
N GLU A 116 -26.43 13.84 1.79
CA GLU A 116 -25.30 14.67 2.19
C GLU A 116 -24.09 13.83 2.57
N GLY A 117 -22.90 14.39 2.39
CA GLY A 117 -21.69 13.64 2.69
C GLY A 117 -20.39 14.39 2.41
N VAL A 118 -19.32 13.61 2.48
CA VAL A 118 -17.95 14.05 2.25
C VAL A 118 -17.29 13.19 1.18
N MET A 119 -16.47 13.82 0.36
CA MET A 119 -15.56 13.17 -0.59
C MET A 119 -14.13 13.52 -0.23
N VAL A 120 -13.30 12.52 -0.03
CA VAL A 120 -11.90 12.65 0.37
C VAL A 120 -11.00 12.18 -0.75
N ASP A 121 -10.02 12.99 -1.15
CA ASP A 121 -9.00 12.62 -2.13
C ASP A 121 -7.90 11.78 -1.48
N LEU A 122 -7.80 10.52 -1.87
CA LEU A 122 -6.80 9.56 -1.39
C LEU A 122 -5.63 9.38 -2.38
N THR A 123 -5.60 10.13 -3.48
CA THR A 123 -4.63 9.92 -4.56
C THR A 123 -3.19 10.00 -4.07
N SER A 124 -2.84 11.06 -3.36
CA SER A 124 -1.49 11.26 -2.83
C SER A 124 -1.12 10.26 -1.74
N THR A 125 -2.06 9.89 -0.88
CA THR A 125 -1.85 8.90 0.19
C THR A 125 -1.51 7.53 -0.41
N LEU A 126 -2.32 7.07 -1.37
CA LEU A 126 -2.10 5.78 -2.03
C LEU A 126 -0.83 5.74 -2.86
N GLN A 127 -0.46 6.87 -3.49
CA GLN A 127 0.81 6.97 -4.21
C GLN A 127 2.01 6.84 -3.27
N ARG A 128 1.99 7.55 -2.13
CA ARG A 128 3.05 7.46 -1.11
C ARG A 128 3.19 6.05 -0.55
N GLU A 129 2.09 5.40 -0.21
CA GLU A 129 2.12 4.01 0.27
C GLU A 129 2.72 3.06 -0.77
N THR A 130 2.34 3.22 -2.04
CA THR A 130 2.88 2.41 -3.13
C THR A 130 4.38 2.66 -3.32
N GLU A 131 4.82 3.92 -3.30
CA GLU A 131 6.24 4.29 -3.40
C GLU A 131 7.04 3.79 -2.21
N GLN A 132 6.50 3.92 -0.99
CA GLN A 132 7.15 3.43 0.22
C GLN A 132 7.30 1.91 0.19
N THR A 133 6.25 1.18 -0.18
CA THR A 133 6.29 -0.28 -0.32
C THR A 133 7.32 -0.71 -1.37
N ALA A 134 7.39 0.00 -2.51
CA ALA A 134 8.39 -0.27 -3.54
C ALA A 134 9.82 0.00 -3.04
N ARG A 135 10.04 1.11 -2.33
CA ARG A 135 11.36 1.42 -1.73
C ARG A 135 11.76 0.37 -0.70
N ASP A 136 10.84 -0.02 0.19
CA ASP A 136 11.10 -1.02 1.22
C ASP A 136 11.42 -2.39 0.61
N ALA A 137 10.74 -2.75 -0.48
CA ALA A 137 11.03 -3.96 -1.24
C ALA A 137 12.44 -3.92 -1.86
N VAL A 138 12.84 -2.79 -2.45
CA VAL A 138 14.19 -2.60 -3.03
C VAL A 138 15.26 -2.64 -1.94
N ILE A 139 15.06 -1.92 -0.82
CA ILE A 139 15.99 -1.92 0.31
C ILE A 139 16.10 -3.33 0.90
N GLY A 140 14.98 -4.02 1.10
CA GLY A 140 14.94 -5.40 1.59
C GLY A 140 15.68 -6.37 0.67
N ALA A 141 15.49 -6.27 -0.64
CA ALA A 141 16.21 -7.09 -1.63
C ALA A 141 17.71 -6.81 -1.63
N THR A 142 18.10 -5.53 -1.56
CA THR A 142 19.52 -5.13 -1.54
C THR A 142 20.21 -5.58 -0.26
N SER A 143 19.58 -5.40 0.91
CA SER A 143 20.15 -5.83 2.19
C SER A 143 20.26 -7.36 2.26
N THR A 144 19.28 -8.09 1.77
CA THR A 144 19.30 -9.56 1.70
C THR A 144 20.46 -10.06 0.84
N ARG A 145 20.65 -9.45 -0.34
CA ARG A 145 21.76 -9.80 -1.24
C ARG A 145 23.11 -9.52 -0.60
N THR A 146 23.25 -8.36 0.01
CA THR A 146 24.51 -7.97 0.69
C THR A 146 24.89 -8.95 1.80
N VAL A 147 23.93 -9.36 2.64
CA VAL A 147 24.17 -10.31 3.72
C VAL A 147 24.58 -11.69 3.19
N ILE A 148 23.93 -12.16 2.12
CA ILE A 148 24.30 -13.43 1.47
C ILE A 148 25.69 -13.34 0.85
N ASP A 149 26.05 -12.23 0.19
CA ASP A 149 27.37 -12.04 -0.40
C ASP A 149 28.48 -11.95 0.68
N GLN A 150 28.20 -11.33 1.82
CA GLN A 150 29.11 -11.31 2.97
C GLN A 150 29.34 -12.72 3.54
N ALA A 151 28.26 -13.47 3.77
CA ALA A 151 28.36 -14.85 4.27
C ALA A 151 29.14 -15.75 3.29
N ARG A 152 28.90 -15.58 1.99
CA ARG A 152 29.64 -16.27 0.93
C ARG A 152 31.13 -15.94 0.99
N GLY A 153 31.49 -14.65 1.15
CA GLY A 153 32.88 -14.21 1.33
C GLY A 153 33.56 -14.84 2.55
N ILE A 154 32.82 -14.97 3.66
CA ILE A 154 33.35 -15.62 4.88
C ILE A 154 33.66 -17.10 4.59
N LEU A 155 32.79 -17.86 3.97
CA LEU A 155 32.99 -19.26 3.60
C LEU A 155 34.17 -19.41 2.63
N MET A 156 34.27 -18.56 1.61
CA MET A 156 35.38 -18.54 0.68
C MET A 156 36.71 -18.33 1.41
N GLY A 157 36.79 -17.37 2.35
CA GLY A 157 37.98 -17.05 3.10
C GLY A 157 38.38 -18.14 4.11
N GLN A 158 37.41 -18.79 4.75
CA GLN A 158 37.67 -19.81 5.77
C GLN A 158 37.94 -21.20 5.19
N LEU A 159 37.25 -21.58 4.11
CA LEU A 159 37.34 -22.91 3.52
C LEU A 159 38.17 -22.97 2.23
N GLY A 160 38.59 -21.83 1.69
CA GLY A 160 39.41 -21.77 0.46
C GLY A 160 38.61 -22.22 -0.79
N MET A 161 37.28 -22.14 -0.77
CA MET A 161 36.41 -22.61 -1.86
C MET A 161 36.03 -21.51 -2.84
N GLY A 162 35.50 -21.90 -4.00
CA GLY A 162 34.97 -20.99 -5.00
C GLY A 162 33.64 -20.33 -4.56
N SER A 163 33.32 -19.18 -5.20
CA SER A 163 32.12 -18.42 -4.89
C SER A 163 30.82 -19.22 -5.09
N GLU A 164 30.76 -20.04 -6.15
CA GLU A 164 29.58 -20.86 -6.45
C GLU A 164 29.41 -21.97 -5.40
N ASP A 165 30.51 -22.65 -5.03
CA ASP A 165 30.48 -23.70 -4.02
C ASP A 165 30.04 -23.17 -2.66
N ALA A 166 30.54 -21.97 -2.28
CA ALA A 166 30.13 -21.31 -1.05
C ALA A 166 28.63 -20.95 -1.06
N PHE A 167 28.12 -20.48 -2.18
CA PHE A 167 26.69 -20.19 -2.30
C PHE A 167 25.84 -21.48 -2.20
N GLN A 168 26.21 -22.53 -2.91
CA GLN A 168 25.51 -23.82 -2.86
C GLN A 168 25.54 -24.44 -1.45
N MET A 169 26.60 -24.24 -0.71
CA MET A 169 26.70 -24.66 0.69
C MET A 169 25.69 -23.93 1.59
N LEU A 170 25.54 -22.61 1.43
CA LEU A 170 24.51 -21.84 2.15
C LEU A 170 23.09 -22.30 1.78
N VAL A 171 22.82 -22.52 0.49
CA VAL A 171 21.53 -23.03 0.00
C VAL A 171 21.20 -24.41 0.57
N SER A 172 22.18 -25.31 0.58
CA SER A 172 22.03 -26.65 1.13
C SER A 172 21.72 -26.60 2.63
N THR A 173 22.46 -25.81 3.39
CA THR A 173 22.22 -25.59 4.83
C THR A 173 20.83 -25.01 5.10
N SER A 174 20.41 -24.01 4.31
CA SER A 174 19.07 -23.42 4.37
C SER A 174 17.99 -24.47 4.19
N SER A 175 18.15 -25.33 3.19
CA SER A 175 17.21 -26.41 2.88
C SER A 175 17.16 -27.46 3.99
N HIS A 176 18.30 -27.94 4.49
CA HIS A 176 18.37 -28.90 5.58
C HIS A 176 17.75 -28.40 6.88
N ARG A 177 18.03 -27.15 7.24
CA ARG A 177 17.49 -26.53 8.46
C ARG A 177 16.06 -26.02 8.31
N ASN A 178 15.50 -26.03 7.10
CA ASN A 178 14.21 -25.46 6.75
C ASN A 178 14.04 -24.00 7.21
N VAL A 179 15.09 -23.19 7.02
CA VAL A 179 15.10 -21.74 7.31
C VAL A 179 15.48 -20.95 6.07
N LYS A 180 15.06 -19.69 6.00
CA LYS A 180 15.39 -18.83 4.85
C LYS A 180 16.90 -18.66 4.71
N LEU A 181 17.40 -18.68 3.46
CA LEU A 181 18.82 -18.49 3.12
C LEU A 181 19.46 -17.24 3.79
N VAL A 182 18.71 -16.13 3.80
CA VAL A 182 19.18 -14.89 4.45
C VAL A 182 19.36 -15.03 5.96
N VAL A 183 18.61 -15.90 6.62
CA VAL A 183 18.75 -16.16 8.07
C VAL A 183 20.05 -16.91 8.34
N VAL A 184 20.33 -17.96 7.58
CA VAL A 184 21.61 -18.70 7.66
C VAL A 184 22.79 -17.76 7.41
N ALA A 185 22.69 -16.93 6.37
CA ALA A 185 23.71 -15.96 6.03
C ALA A 185 23.93 -14.91 7.15
N ALA A 186 22.84 -14.38 7.71
CA ALA A 186 22.91 -13.40 8.80
C ALA A 186 23.53 -13.97 10.08
N GLU A 187 23.18 -15.20 10.46
CA GLU A 187 23.80 -15.91 11.59
C GLU A 187 25.32 -16.00 11.42
N LEU A 188 25.79 -16.39 10.23
CA LEU A 188 27.22 -16.50 9.95
C LEU A 188 27.93 -15.13 10.00
N VAL A 189 27.34 -14.10 9.41
CA VAL A 189 27.89 -12.72 9.44
C VAL A 189 27.93 -12.18 10.86
N GLN A 190 26.90 -12.40 11.68
CA GLN A 190 26.88 -11.99 13.08
C GLN A 190 27.99 -12.68 13.88
N LEU A 191 28.20 -13.97 13.69
CA LEU A 191 29.28 -14.72 14.32
C LEU A 191 30.63 -14.20 13.91
N ALA A 192 30.85 -13.84 12.65
CA ALA A 192 32.10 -13.28 12.16
C ALA A 192 32.42 -11.90 12.76
N ASN A 193 31.38 -11.10 13.05
CA ASN A 193 31.52 -9.75 13.59
C ASN A 193 31.60 -9.69 15.13
N ALA A 194 31.33 -10.78 15.85
CA ALA A 194 31.37 -10.81 17.30
C ALA A 194 32.82 -10.78 17.83
N ALA A 195 33.11 -9.92 18.77
CA ALA A 195 34.43 -9.80 19.37
C ALA A 195 34.83 -11.12 20.07
N GLY A 196 36.00 -11.69 19.73
CA GLY A 196 36.49 -12.96 20.26
C GLY A 196 35.95 -14.22 19.58
N SER A 197 35.28 -14.08 18.45
CA SER A 197 34.44 -15.10 17.82
C SER A 197 35.16 -16.13 16.95
N ARG A 198 36.48 -16.07 16.78
CA ARG A 198 37.19 -16.96 15.83
C ARG A 198 36.86 -18.45 16.08
N GLN A 199 36.81 -18.85 17.35
CA GLN A 199 36.52 -20.22 17.75
C GLN A 199 35.04 -20.60 17.44
N TYR A 200 34.09 -19.68 17.63
CA TYR A 200 32.68 -19.90 17.31
C TYR A 200 32.42 -19.86 15.81
N LEU A 201 33.12 -18.99 15.09
CA LEU A 201 33.08 -18.92 13.64
C LEU A 201 33.57 -20.21 13.00
N ASP A 202 34.71 -20.76 13.45
CA ASP A 202 35.24 -22.04 12.96
C ASP A 202 34.29 -23.20 13.21
N ALA A 203 33.60 -23.22 14.36
CA ALA A 203 32.58 -24.22 14.67
C ALA A 203 31.33 -24.09 13.77
N ALA A 204 30.87 -22.86 13.53
CA ALA A 204 29.71 -22.59 12.68
C ALA A 204 30.01 -22.92 11.20
N VAL A 205 31.19 -22.57 10.72
CA VAL A 205 31.65 -22.91 9.36
C VAL A 205 31.73 -24.42 9.17
N LYS A 206 32.26 -25.17 10.15
CA LYS A 206 32.28 -26.62 10.14
C LYS A 206 30.88 -27.24 10.13
N ALA A 207 29.92 -26.68 10.90
CA ALA A 207 28.55 -27.16 10.91
C ALA A 207 27.89 -26.96 9.53
N ILE A 208 28.07 -25.80 8.91
CA ILE A 208 27.57 -25.50 7.56
C ILE A 208 28.21 -26.45 6.52
N GLU A 209 29.52 -26.71 6.64
CA GLU A 209 30.24 -27.65 5.75
C GLU A 209 29.70 -29.07 5.87
N MET A 210 29.39 -29.55 7.06
CA MET A 210 28.83 -30.88 7.29
C MET A 210 27.41 -30.98 6.72
N ASP A 211 26.56 -29.98 6.94
CA ASP A 211 25.20 -29.92 6.38
C ASP A 211 25.24 -29.85 4.86
N GLY A 212 26.16 -29.08 4.28
CA GLY A 212 26.30 -28.91 2.84
C GLY A 212 26.83 -30.14 2.09
N ARG A 213 27.63 -30.99 2.75
CA ARG A 213 28.20 -32.19 2.14
C ARG A 213 27.25 -33.41 2.20
N GLY A 214 26.23 -33.38 3.03
CA GLY A 214 25.28 -34.49 3.21
C GLY A 214 24.41 -34.76 1.97
N THR A 215 24.44 -33.97 0.91
CA THR A 215 23.64 -34.11 -0.31
C THR A 215 24.41 -34.45 -1.58
N ALA A 216 25.73 -34.56 -1.52
CA ALA A 216 26.48 -34.99 -2.70
C ALA A 216 26.35 -36.49 -2.90
N ALA A 217 25.30 -36.94 -3.57
CA ALA A 217 25.24 -38.30 -4.14
C ALA A 217 26.43 -38.46 -5.10
N PRO A 218 27.09 -39.65 -5.10
CA PRO A 218 28.25 -39.88 -5.94
C PRO A 218 27.86 -39.77 -7.42
N ARG A 219 28.45 -38.82 -8.14
CA ARG A 219 28.36 -38.78 -9.61
C ARG A 219 28.92 -40.10 -10.13
N LYS A 220 28.06 -40.98 -10.64
CA LYS A 220 28.47 -42.16 -11.43
C LYS A 220 29.32 -41.64 -12.61
N ARG A 221 30.60 -41.97 -12.59
CA ARG A 221 31.46 -41.86 -13.76
C ARG A 221 30.88 -42.79 -14.82
N ALA A 222 30.37 -42.25 -15.91
CA ALA A 222 30.14 -43.02 -17.12
C ALA A 222 31.50 -43.36 -17.72
N VAL A 223 31.71 -44.65 -17.94
CA VAL A 223 32.80 -45.23 -18.72
C VAL A 223 32.44 -45.06 -20.19
#